data_5238a2019e3c6b54db43be6f05e6afe8
#
_entry.id   5238a2019e3c6b54db43be6f05e6afe8
#
_cell.length_a   1.000
_cell.length_b   1.000
_cell.length_c   1.000
_cell.angle_alpha   90.00
_cell.angle_beta   90.00
_cell.angle_gamma   90.00
#
_symmetry.space_group_name_H-M   'P 1'
#
loop_
_entity.id
_entity.type
_entity.pdbx_description
1 polymer ?
#
loop_
_entity_poly.entity_id
_entity_poly.type
_entity_poly.pdbx_seq_one_letter_code
_entity_poly.pdbx_strand_id
1 'polypeptide(L)'
;SAGREYALTQQHKHLKEMKKITGLARTPLFSPIIDDYYSGMVVSVPLYADMLSQKETPERLLDYYAQYYKKQRFIQVSAADDEIAASGFIAGNGLSGWDGLKIYVTGNEERVVVSAQFDNLGKGASGAAIQCMNIILGCDEAKGLDL
;
A
#
# COMPACT_ATOMS: atom_id res chain seq x y z
N SER A 1 -6.02 -15.03 17.92
CA SER A 1 -4.72 -14.75 18.54
C SER A 1 -4.40 -13.28 18.44
N ALA A 2 -3.40 -12.79 19.20
CA ALA A 2 -2.98 -11.39 19.12
C ALA A 2 -1.98 -11.19 17.98
N GLY A 3 -1.93 -9.98 17.41
CA GLY A 3 -0.92 -9.58 16.44
C GLY A 3 0.50 -9.73 17.00
N ARG A 4 1.45 -10.13 16.16
CA ARG A 4 2.84 -10.37 16.55
C ARG A 4 3.80 -9.64 15.61
N GLU A 5 4.70 -8.86 16.17
CA GLU A 5 5.82 -8.31 15.41
C GLU A 5 6.87 -9.38 15.12
N TYR A 6 7.51 -9.30 13.95
CA TYR A 6 8.63 -10.16 13.59
C TYR A 6 9.75 -9.35 12.91
N ALA A 7 10.84 -10.01 12.49
CA ALA A 7 12.03 -9.35 11.94
C ALA A 7 12.61 -8.26 12.85
N LEU A 8 12.53 -8.45 14.17
CA LEU A 8 12.94 -7.48 15.19
C LEU A 8 14.41 -7.05 15.10
N THR A 9 15.27 -7.88 14.48
CA THR A 9 16.70 -7.58 14.26
C THR A 9 16.95 -6.63 13.10
N GLN A 10 15.92 -6.19 12.38
CA GLN A 10 16.03 -5.35 11.19
C GLN A 10 16.89 -5.98 10.06
N GLN A 11 16.86 -7.32 9.93
CA GLN A 11 17.62 -8.08 8.92
C GLN A 11 16.69 -8.83 7.95
N HIS A 12 15.51 -8.30 7.68
CA HIS A 12 14.56 -8.90 6.76
C HIS A 12 15.00 -8.71 5.29
N LYS A 13 14.74 -9.72 4.43
CA LYS A 13 15.07 -9.67 3.00
C LYS A 13 14.49 -8.45 2.27
N HIS A 14 13.28 -8.05 2.62
CA HIS A 14 12.61 -6.89 2.02
C HIS A 14 13.36 -5.57 2.24
N LEU A 15 14.16 -5.43 3.28
CA LEU A 15 14.94 -4.21 3.50
C LEU A 15 15.94 -3.93 2.37
N LYS A 16 16.58 -4.98 1.84
CA LYS A 16 17.50 -4.87 0.69
C LYS A 16 16.73 -4.52 -0.58
N GLU A 17 15.57 -5.12 -0.77
CA GLU A 17 14.67 -4.86 -1.91
C GLU A 17 14.15 -3.42 -1.86
N MET A 18 13.61 -2.98 -0.72
CA MET A 18 13.14 -1.61 -0.51
C MET A 18 14.23 -0.61 -0.85
N LYS A 19 15.43 -0.75 -0.28
CA LYS A 19 16.56 0.16 -0.56
C LYS A 19 16.92 0.20 -2.04
N LYS A 20 16.96 -0.96 -2.70
CA LYS A 20 17.31 -1.07 -4.12
C LYS A 20 16.28 -0.40 -5.03
N ILE A 21 15.00 -0.65 -4.78
CA ILE A 21 13.89 -0.16 -5.63
C ILE A 21 13.64 1.33 -5.42
N THR A 22 13.67 1.79 -4.16
CA THR A 22 13.39 3.20 -3.84
C THR A 22 14.59 4.13 -4.04
N GLY A 23 15.82 3.59 -4.11
CA GLY A 23 17.04 4.40 -4.18
C GLY A 23 17.37 5.15 -2.88
N LEU A 24 16.74 4.83 -1.77
CA LEU A 24 16.99 5.48 -0.48
C LEU A 24 18.46 5.34 -0.06
N ALA A 25 19.08 6.44 0.37
CA ALA A 25 20.45 6.45 0.88
C ALA A 25 20.59 5.57 2.15
N ARG A 26 19.58 5.63 3.04
CA ARG A 26 19.50 4.81 4.25
C ARG A 26 18.47 3.71 4.07
N THR A 27 18.76 2.53 4.59
CA THR A 27 17.76 1.45 4.71
C THR A 27 16.62 1.92 5.63
N PRO A 28 15.35 1.77 5.21
CA PRO A 28 14.22 2.17 6.03
C PRO A 28 14.08 1.27 7.26
N LEU A 29 13.38 1.75 8.28
CA LEU A 29 12.92 0.90 9.37
C LEU A 29 11.76 0.04 8.87
N PHE A 30 11.71 -1.21 9.33
CA PHE A 30 10.69 -2.18 8.94
C PHE A 30 10.15 -2.91 10.16
N SER A 31 8.90 -2.67 10.49
CA SER A 31 8.22 -3.25 11.66
C SER A 31 6.99 -4.06 11.20
N PRO A 32 7.19 -5.25 10.61
CA PRO A 32 6.10 -6.07 10.13
C PRO A 32 5.35 -6.73 11.28
N ILE A 33 4.03 -6.76 11.15
CA ILE A 33 3.12 -7.43 12.09
C ILE A 33 2.36 -8.51 11.32
N ILE A 34 2.25 -9.69 11.92
CA ILE A 34 1.39 -10.79 11.46
C ILE A 34 0.24 -10.95 12.45
N ASP A 35 -0.98 -11.13 11.93
CA ASP A 35 -2.18 -11.30 12.73
C ASP A 35 -3.01 -12.49 12.24
N ASP A 36 -4.09 -12.80 12.95
CA ASP A 36 -4.89 -14.03 12.78
C ASP A 36 -6.06 -13.81 11.79
N TYR A 37 -5.74 -13.55 10.54
CA TYR A 37 -6.68 -13.57 9.42
C TYR A 37 -6.04 -14.20 8.19
N TYR A 38 -6.88 -14.75 7.30
CA TYR A 38 -6.44 -15.56 6.16
C TYR A 38 -5.61 -14.77 5.15
N SER A 39 -6.10 -13.61 4.72
CA SER A 39 -5.43 -12.75 3.74
C SER A 39 -5.71 -11.28 3.99
N GLY A 40 -4.89 -10.43 3.40
CA GLY A 40 -4.96 -8.99 3.51
C GLY A 40 -3.67 -8.41 4.07
N MET A 41 -3.41 -7.16 3.71
CA MET A 41 -2.22 -6.42 4.13
C MET A 41 -2.46 -4.92 4.10
N VAL A 42 -1.92 -4.23 5.08
CA VAL A 42 -1.75 -2.76 5.05
C VAL A 42 -0.28 -2.44 5.21
N VAL A 43 0.26 -1.64 4.30
CA VAL A 43 1.61 -1.09 4.40
C VAL A 43 1.50 0.40 4.61
N SER A 44 1.98 0.90 5.75
CA SER A 44 1.93 2.32 6.09
C SER A 44 3.32 2.93 6.11
N VAL A 45 3.48 4.08 5.48
CA VAL A 45 4.71 4.88 5.44
C VAL A 45 4.44 6.20 6.15
N PRO A 46 4.84 6.34 7.43
CA PRO A 46 4.74 7.60 8.14
C PRO A 46 5.84 8.57 7.68
N LEU A 47 5.47 9.83 7.47
CA LEU A 47 6.34 10.86 6.96
C LEU A 47 6.17 12.15 7.79
N TYR A 48 7.26 12.85 8.07
CA TYR A 48 7.17 14.26 8.45
C TYR A 48 7.13 15.12 7.19
N ALA A 49 6.23 16.11 7.16
CA ALA A 49 6.03 16.95 5.98
C ALA A 49 7.29 17.75 5.59
N ASP A 50 8.14 18.08 6.56
CA ASP A 50 9.41 18.78 6.36
C ASP A 50 10.54 17.89 5.79
N MET A 51 10.36 16.56 5.79
CA MET A 51 11.30 15.63 5.15
C MET A 51 11.07 15.48 3.64
N LEU A 52 9.96 16.01 3.13
CA LEU A 52 9.65 15.99 1.70
C LEU A 52 10.41 17.11 0.99
N SER A 53 10.68 16.95 -0.30
CA SER A 53 11.41 17.95 -1.11
C SER A 53 10.72 19.32 -1.16
N GLN A 54 9.42 19.33 -0.94
CA GLN A 54 8.59 20.51 -0.70
C GLN A 54 7.64 20.17 0.44
N LYS A 55 7.25 21.17 1.23
CA LYS A 55 6.24 20.97 2.27
C LYS A 55 4.90 20.63 1.59
N GLU A 56 4.45 19.41 1.77
CA GLU A 56 3.21 18.91 1.20
C GLU A 56 2.15 18.74 2.28
N THR A 57 0.89 19.01 1.93
CA THR A 57 -0.26 18.68 2.78
C THR A 57 -0.83 17.30 2.40
N PRO A 58 -1.63 16.67 3.27
CA PRO A 58 -2.31 15.43 2.92
C PRO A 58 -3.13 15.53 1.62
N GLU A 59 -3.83 16.65 1.42
CA GLU A 59 -4.66 16.90 0.23
C GLU A 59 -3.81 16.96 -1.06
N ARG A 60 -2.67 17.64 -1.01
CA ARG A 60 -1.77 17.72 -2.18
C ARG A 60 -1.13 16.39 -2.51
N LEU A 61 -0.77 15.59 -1.50
CA LEU A 61 -0.28 14.24 -1.71
C LEU A 61 -1.38 13.32 -2.26
N LEU A 62 -2.61 13.45 -1.77
CA LEU A 62 -3.76 12.74 -2.30
C LEU A 62 -3.96 13.05 -3.79
N ASP A 63 -3.98 14.33 -4.16
CA ASP A 63 -4.11 14.78 -5.55
C ASP A 63 -2.96 14.26 -6.42
N TYR A 64 -1.73 14.28 -5.90
CA TYR A 64 -0.57 13.74 -6.60
C TYR A 64 -0.76 12.23 -6.91
N TYR A 65 -1.11 11.43 -5.93
CA TYR A 65 -1.35 10.00 -6.15
C TYR A 65 -2.55 9.74 -7.06
N ALA A 66 -3.64 10.50 -6.90
CA ALA A 66 -4.81 10.38 -7.76
C ALA A 66 -4.47 10.67 -9.23
N GLN A 67 -3.69 11.71 -9.50
CA GLN A 67 -3.24 12.03 -10.85
C GLN A 67 -2.24 10.99 -11.39
N TYR A 68 -1.29 10.56 -10.57
CA TYR A 68 -0.27 9.58 -10.96
C TYR A 68 -0.89 8.24 -11.36
N TYR A 69 -1.87 7.76 -10.58
CA TYR A 69 -2.54 6.48 -10.83
C TYR A 69 -3.85 6.58 -11.64
N LYS A 70 -4.21 7.75 -12.15
CA LYS A 70 -5.47 7.99 -12.88
C LYS A 70 -5.79 6.98 -13.99
N LYS A 71 -4.75 6.42 -14.63
CA LYS A 71 -4.91 5.46 -15.73
C LYS A 71 -4.72 4.01 -15.28
N GLN A 72 -4.51 3.77 -14.01
CA GLN A 72 -4.25 2.44 -13.47
C GLN A 72 -5.53 1.82 -12.97
N ARG A 73 -6.01 0.80 -13.68
CA ARG A 73 -7.27 0.11 -13.41
C ARG A 73 -7.30 -0.60 -12.05
N PHE A 74 -6.13 -1.08 -11.59
CA PHE A 74 -5.96 -1.86 -10.37
C PHE A 74 -5.65 -1.02 -9.13
N ILE A 75 -5.52 0.29 -9.26
CA ILE A 75 -5.14 1.17 -8.16
C ILE A 75 -6.21 2.24 -7.96
N GLN A 76 -6.78 2.26 -6.77
CA GLN A 76 -7.70 3.28 -6.33
C GLN A 76 -6.99 4.17 -5.32
N VAL A 77 -7.16 5.47 -5.46
CA VAL A 77 -6.67 6.46 -4.50
C VAL A 77 -7.88 7.06 -3.82
N SER A 78 -7.97 6.90 -2.51
CA SER A 78 -9.12 7.34 -1.72
C SER A 78 -8.71 8.44 -0.75
N ALA A 79 -9.52 9.49 -0.67
CA ALA A 79 -9.50 10.36 0.49
C ALA A 79 -9.86 9.53 1.73
N ALA A 80 -9.30 9.89 2.88
CA ALA A 80 -9.65 9.27 4.16
C ALA A 80 -11.14 9.44 4.54
N ASP A 81 -11.90 10.15 3.70
CA ASP A 81 -13.19 10.74 4.07
C ASP A 81 -14.37 9.76 4.04
N ASP A 82 -14.31 8.68 3.27
CA ASP A 82 -15.53 7.91 3.05
C ASP A 82 -15.79 6.81 4.10
N GLU A 83 -14.87 5.89 4.29
CA GLU A 83 -15.06 4.77 5.24
C GLU A 83 -14.13 4.87 6.45
N ILE A 84 -12.91 5.35 6.24
CA ILE A 84 -11.88 5.42 7.27
C ILE A 84 -12.14 6.61 8.20
N ALA A 85 -12.58 7.75 7.69
CA ALA A 85 -12.92 8.89 8.53
C ALA A 85 -14.08 8.59 9.48
N ALA A 86 -15.05 7.79 9.06
CA ALA A 86 -16.16 7.39 9.89
C ALA A 86 -15.74 6.38 10.98
N SER A 87 -14.81 5.46 10.69
CA SER A 87 -14.39 4.41 11.61
C SER A 87 -13.08 4.72 12.33
N GLY A 88 -12.19 5.52 11.75
CA GLY A 88 -10.84 5.78 12.23
C GLY A 88 -9.87 4.60 12.03
N PHE A 89 -10.25 3.54 11.30
CA PHE A 89 -9.48 2.32 11.17
C PHE A 89 -9.31 1.88 9.72
N ILE A 90 -8.13 1.32 9.40
CA ILE A 90 -7.87 0.56 8.18
C ILE A 90 -7.69 -0.90 8.61
N ALA A 91 -8.65 -1.75 8.30
CA ALA A 91 -8.59 -3.17 8.63
C ALA A 91 -7.59 -3.91 7.73
N GLY A 92 -6.68 -4.71 8.32
CA GLY A 92 -5.69 -5.46 7.53
C GLY A 92 -6.31 -6.36 6.46
N ASN A 93 -7.46 -6.95 6.75
CA ASN A 93 -8.18 -7.87 5.86
C ASN A 93 -9.32 -7.22 5.05
N GLY A 94 -9.45 -5.89 5.06
CA GLY A 94 -10.58 -5.20 4.44
C GLY A 94 -10.70 -5.36 2.92
N LEU A 95 -9.62 -5.76 2.26
CA LEU A 95 -9.60 -6.05 0.81
C LEU A 95 -9.24 -7.51 0.50
N SER A 96 -9.50 -8.44 1.43
CA SER A 96 -9.32 -9.87 1.16
C SER A 96 -10.17 -10.33 -0.03
N GLY A 97 -9.55 -11.04 -0.97
CA GLY A 97 -10.19 -11.53 -2.18
C GLY A 97 -10.30 -10.54 -3.33
N TRP A 98 -9.86 -9.29 -3.15
CA TRP A 98 -9.84 -8.28 -4.21
C TRP A 98 -8.44 -8.14 -4.82
N ASP A 99 -8.36 -8.15 -6.16
CA ASP A 99 -7.08 -8.10 -6.88
C ASP A 99 -6.58 -6.68 -7.17
N GLY A 100 -7.20 -5.68 -6.59
CA GLY A 100 -6.77 -4.28 -6.64
C GLY A 100 -5.96 -3.85 -5.42
N LEU A 101 -5.61 -2.56 -5.40
CA LEU A 101 -4.89 -1.90 -4.32
C LEU A 101 -5.54 -0.54 -4.04
N LYS A 102 -5.77 -0.21 -2.78
CA LYS A 102 -6.18 1.13 -2.37
C LYS A 102 -5.03 1.88 -1.69
N ILE A 103 -4.86 3.13 -2.06
CA ILE A 103 -3.93 4.06 -1.42
C ILE A 103 -4.74 5.08 -0.64
N TYR A 104 -4.37 5.28 0.61
CA TYR A 104 -4.92 6.29 1.50
C TYR A 104 -3.84 7.28 1.91
N VAL A 105 -4.20 8.55 1.97
CA VAL A 105 -3.36 9.60 2.53
C VAL A 105 -4.09 10.19 3.73
N THR A 106 -3.49 10.08 4.90
CA THR A 106 -4.06 10.53 6.18
C THR A 106 -3.06 11.39 6.94
N GLY A 107 -3.51 12.09 7.97
CA GLY A 107 -2.63 12.89 8.82
C GLY A 107 -3.01 14.36 8.88
N ASN A 108 -2.01 15.21 9.01
CA ASN A 108 -2.15 16.65 9.10
C ASN A 108 -0.97 17.36 8.41
N GLU A 109 -0.91 18.69 8.47
CA GLU A 109 0.13 19.51 7.82
C GLU A 109 1.57 19.22 8.30
N GLU A 110 1.77 18.55 9.42
CA GLU A 110 3.09 18.23 9.97
C GLU A 110 3.48 16.77 9.76
N ARG A 111 2.49 15.87 9.80
CA ARG A 111 2.68 14.41 9.81
C ARG A 111 1.67 13.75 8.88
N VAL A 112 2.17 13.07 7.90
CA VAL A 112 1.36 12.37 6.89
C VAL A 112 1.65 10.89 6.95
N VAL A 113 0.63 10.07 6.77
CA VAL A 113 0.78 8.62 6.60
C VAL A 113 0.19 8.25 5.26
N VAL A 114 1.02 7.67 4.40
CA VAL A 114 0.57 7.05 3.15
C VAL A 114 0.41 5.56 3.40
N SER A 115 -0.79 5.04 3.22
CA SER A 115 -1.09 3.62 3.45
C SER A 115 -1.57 2.96 2.17
N ALA A 116 -1.03 1.78 1.87
CA ALA A 116 -1.50 0.91 0.81
C ALA A 116 -2.16 -0.32 1.42
N GLN A 117 -3.42 -0.58 1.03
CA GLN A 117 -4.19 -1.74 1.45
C GLN A 117 -4.46 -2.65 0.26
N PHE A 118 -4.25 -3.94 0.41
CA PHE A 118 -4.45 -4.94 -0.65
C PHE A 118 -4.50 -6.36 -0.09
N ASP A 119 -4.96 -7.30 -0.89
CA ASP A 119 -4.82 -8.72 -0.56
C ASP A 119 -3.40 -9.22 -0.86
N ASN A 120 -2.69 -9.70 0.16
CA ASN A 120 -1.32 -10.19 0.03
C ASN A 120 -1.20 -11.48 -0.79
N LEU A 121 -2.28 -12.26 -0.93
CA LEU A 121 -2.35 -13.47 -1.76
C LEU A 121 -2.88 -13.17 -3.16
N GLY A 122 -3.78 -12.19 -3.32
CA GLY A 122 -4.29 -11.70 -4.59
C GLY A 122 -3.32 -10.70 -5.24
N LYS A 123 -3.59 -9.41 -5.10
CA LYS A 123 -2.75 -8.32 -5.67
C LYS A 123 -1.28 -8.41 -5.27
N GLY A 124 -1.00 -8.88 -4.06
CA GLY A 124 0.37 -9.04 -3.56
C GLY A 124 1.12 -10.28 -4.10
N ALA A 125 0.45 -11.22 -4.76
CA ALA A 125 1.04 -12.47 -5.25
C ALA A 125 0.39 -12.96 -6.54
N SER A 126 -0.60 -13.87 -6.46
CA SER A 126 -1.20 -14.54 -7.63
C SER A 126 -1.91 -13.58 -8.57
N GLY A 127 -2.65 -12.62 -8.05
CA GLY A 127 -3.36 -11.61 -8.86
C GLY A 127 -2.41 -10.77 -9.70
N ALA A 128 -1.29 -10.30 -9.12
CA ALA A 128 -0.27 -9.59 -9.89
C ALA A 128 0.41 -10.46 -10.95
N ALA A 129 0.63 -11.75 -10.67
CA ALA A 129 1.19 -12.69 -11.63
C ALA A 129 0.26 -12.92 -12.81
N ILE A 130 -1.05 -13.08 -12.56
CA ILE A 130 -2.07 -13.22 -13.61
C ILE A 130 -2.18 -11.93 -14.43
N GLN A 131 -2.19 -10.75 -13.78
CA GLN A 131 -2.17 -9.46 -14.48
C GLN A 131 -0.98 -9.35 -15.44
N CYS A 132 0.24 -9.66 -14.98
CA CYS A 132 1.44 -9.66 -15.81
C CYS A 132 1.34 -10.66 -16.97
N MET A 133 0.84 -11.87 -16.72
CA MET A 133 0.62 -12.87 -17.75
C MET A 133 -0.37 -12.38 -18.81
N ASN A 134 -1.49 -11.78 -18.40
CA ASN A 134 -2.48 -11.23 -19.31
C ASN A 134 -1.88 -10.16 -20.23
N ILE A 135 -1.07 -9.24 -19.66
CA ILE A 135 -0.37 -8.21 -20.44
C ILE A 135 0.58 -8.84 -21.48
N ILE A 136 1.39 -9.82 -21.06
CA ILE A 136 2.34 -10.51 -21.97
C ILE A 136 1.61 -11.24 -23.09
N LEU A 137 0.46 -11.83 -22.82
CA LEU A 137 -0.35 -12.56 -23.81
C LEU A 137 -1.24 -11.65 -24.66
N GLY A 138 -1.23 -10.33 -24.44
CA GLY A 138 -2.10 -9.39 -25.15
C GLY A 138 -3.59 -9.53 -24.82
N CYS A 139 -3.91 -10.12 -23.68
CA CYS A 139 -5.28 -10.22 -23.16
C CYS A 139 -5.67 -8.94 -22.41
N ASP A 140 -6.98 -8.79 -22.09
CA ASP A 140 -7.38 -7.79 -21.10
C ASP A 140 -6.64 -8.08 -19.77
N GLU A 141 -6.00 -7.06 -19.21
CA GLU A 141 -5.15 -7.22 -18.01
C GLU A 141 -5.91 -7.73 -16.79
N ALA A 142 -7.23 -7.51 -16.71
CA ALA A 142 -8.10 -7.95 -15.64
C ALA A 142 -8.78 -9.30 -15.89
N LYS A 143 -8.45 -10.00 -16.97
CA LYS A 143 -9.08 -11.28 -17.28
C LYS A 143 -8.84 -12.32 -16.18
N GLY A 144 -9.93 -12.78 -15.54
CA GLY A 144 -9.88 -13.75 -14.44
C GLY A 144 -9.42 -13.18 -13.09
N LEU A 145 -9.47 -11.87 -12.91
CA LEU A 145 -9.18 -11.14 -11.68
C LEU A 145 -10.43 -10.45 -11.16
N ASP A 146 -10.55 -10.34 -9.85
CA ASP A 146 -11.63 -9.63 -9.15
C ASP A 146 -11.24 -8.17 -8.89
N LEU A 147 -12.02 -7.20 -9.45
CA LEU A 147 -11.81 -5.75 -9.32
C LEU A 147 -13.06 -5.02 -8.87
#